data_2ddb57007c39941f59e58b78fc975954
#
_entry.id   2ddb57007c39941f59e58b78fc975954
#
_cell.length_a   1.000
_cell.length_b   1.000
_cell.length_c   1.000
_cell.angle_alpha   90.00
_cell.angle_beta   90.00
_cell.angle_gamma   90.00
#
_symmetry.space_group_name_H-M   'P 1'
#
loop_
_entity.id
_entity.type
_entity.pdbx_description
1 polymer ?
#
loop_
_entity_poly.entity_id
_entity_poly.type
_entity_poly.pdbx_seq_one_letter_code
_entity_poly.pdbx_strand_id
1 'polypeptide(L)'
;IAVPVKEGEIMNLPENVHTELYIPFGNLLPHIDLLITNGGFGGTQNALAYGIPIIIAGATEDKMEVAARLEYSGAGINLRNQQPTSKKIMKAYRKIMSDHSYKQKANELKEHYAKFDAPVLAVSMIEELIKKHSFYSSEAF
;
A
#
# COMPACT_ATOMS: atom_id res chain seq x y z
N ILE A 1 -4.68 -14.65 -9.85
CA ILE A 1 -3.49 -13.78 -9.70
C ILE A 1 -3.51 -12.78 -10.85
N ALA A 2 -3.33 -11.50 -10.55
CA ALA A 2 -3.18 -10.44 -11.55
C ALA A 2 -1.77 -9.86 -11.47
N VAL A 3 -1.09 -9.73 -12.61
CA VAL A 3 0.30 -9.28 -12.69
C VAL A 3 0.45 -8.27 -13.83
N PRO A 4 1.03 -7.07 -13.58
CA PRO A 4 1.39 -6.19 -14.68
C PRO A 4 2.60 -6.76 -15.44
N VAL A 5 2.56 -6.68 -16.76
CA VAL A 5 3.64 -7.12 -17.66
C VAL A 5 4.07 -5.98 -18.58
N LYS A 6 5.29 -6.09 -19.12
CA LYS A 6 5.75 -5.17 -20.14
C LYS A 6 5.23 -5.58 -21.51
N GLU A 7 5.06 -4.60 -22.40
CA GLU A 7 4.69 -4.84 -23.78
C GLU A 7 5.72 -5.78 -24.46
N GLY A 8 5.24 -6.84 -25.11
CA GLY A 8 6.09 -7.85 -25.74
C GLY A 8 6.56 -9.02 -24.85
N GLU A 9 6.31 -8.99 -23.56
CA GLU A 9 6.53 -10.16 -22.67
C GLU A 9 5.40 -11.16 -22.85
N ILE A 10 5.57 -12.13 -23.75
CA ILE A 10 4.66 -13.28 -23.87
C ILE A 10 5.13 -14.32 -22.84
N MET A 11 4.35 -14.52 -21.80
CA MET A 11 4.59 -15.56 -20.82
C MET A 11 3.60 -16.70 -21.03
N ASN A 12 4.08 -17.94 -21.05
CA ASN A 12 3.22 -19.11 -20.99
C ASN A 12 2.76 -19.28 -19.53
N LEU A 13 1.66 -18.61 -19.18
CA LEU A 13 1.17 -18.53 -17.80
C LEU A 13 0.07 -19.55 -17.55
N PRO A 14 -0.06 -20.06 -16.32
CA PRO A 14 -1.19 -20.87 -15.90
C PRO A 14 -2.52 -20.14 -16.10
N GLU A 15 -3.61 -20.85 -16.35
CA GLU A 15 -4.96 -20.28 -16.58
C GLU A 15 -5.47 -19.37 -15.45
N ASN A 16 -4.98 -19.58 -14.24
CA ASN A 16 -5.34 -18.77 -13.06
C ASN A 16 -4.49 -17.51 -12.88
N VAL A 17 -3.68 -17.15 -13.89
CA VAL A 17 -2.87 -15.93 -13.89
C VAL A 17 -3.34 -15.01 -15.02
N HIS A 18 -3.71 -13.78 -14.66
CA HIS A 18 -4.09 -12.71 -15.58
C HIS A 18 -3.01 -11.66 -15.61
N THR A 19 -2.67 -11.20 -16.80
CA THR A 19 -1.66 -10.17 -17.00
C THR A 19 -2.23 -9.01 -17.80
N GLU A 20 -1.86 -7.81 -17.41
CA GLU A 20 -2.27 -6.58 -18.08
C GLU A 20 -1.09 -5.62 -18.16
N LEU A 21 -1.05 -4.79 -19.21
CA LEU A 21 -0.06 -3.71 -19.33
C LEU A 21 -0.27 -2.64 -18.25
N TYR A 22 -1.53 -2.42 -17.90
CA TYR A 22 -1.94 -1.48 -16.87
C TYR A 22 -3.11 -2.02 -16.07
N ILE A 23 -2.98 -2.03 -14.74
CA ILE A 23 -4.03 -2.46 -13.84
C ILE A 23 -4.49 -1.25 -13.01
N PRO A 24 -5.72 -0.73 -13.24
CA PRO A 24 -6.25 0.36 -12.42
C PRO A 24 -6.51 -0.14 -11.00
N PHE A 25 -5.72 0.32 -10.05
CA PHE A 25 -5.80 -0.16 -8.65
C PHE A 25 -7.17 0.06 -8.03
N GLY A 26 -7.84 1.19 -8.32
CA GLY A 26 -9.19 1.44 -7.82
C GLY A 26 -10.21 0.38 -8.19
N ASN A 27 -10.04 -0.25 -9.38
CA ASN A 27 -10.93 -1.33 -9.84
C ASN A 27 -10.49 -2.70 -9.32
N LEU A 28 -9.18 -2.91 -9.12
CA LEU A 28 -8.63 -4.20 -8.69
C LEU A 28 -8.74 -4.41 -7.18
N LEU A 29 -8.37 -3.41 -6.38
CA LEU A 29 -8.23 -3.54 -4.93
C LEU A 29 -9.50 -4.05 -4.21
N PRO A 30 -10.74 -3.66 -4.60
CA PRO A 30 -11.94 -4.22 -3.99
C PRO A 30 -12.13 -5.74 -4.12
N HIS A 31 -11.40 -6.37 -5.06
CA HIS A 31 -11.59 -7.78 -5.47
C HIS A 31 -10.43 -8.69 -5.11
N ILE A 32 -9.42 -8.21 -4.39
CA ILE A 32 -8.25 -9.03 -4.02
C ILE A 32 -8.15 -9.24 -2.51
N ASP A 33 -7.62 -10.39 -2.13
CA ASP A 33 -7.42 -10.78 -0.73
C ASP A 33 -6.02 -10.47 -0.23
N LEU A 34 -5.06 -10.27 -1.12
CA LEU A 34 -3.65 -10.04 -0.80
C LEU A 34 -2.97 -9.24 -1.92
N LEU A 35 -2.14 -8.27 -1.55
CA LEU A 35 -1.23 -7.59 -2.46
C LEU A 35 0.21 -8.05 -2.23
N ILE A 36 0.93 -8.38 -3.31
CA ILE A 36 2.38 -8.58 -3.29
C ILE A 36 3.01 -7.45 -4.09
N THR A 37 3.92 -6.69 -3.49
CA THR A 37 4.45 -5.47 -4.08
C THR A 37 5.91 -5.23 -3.70
N ASN A 38 6.57 -4.33 -4.41
CA ASN A 38 7.89 -3.82 -4.02
C ASN A 38 7.85 -2.84 -2.84
N GLY A 39 6.67 -2.43 -2.37
CA GLY A 39 6.50 -1.60 -1.18
C GLY A 39 6.57 -0.10 -1.41
N GLY A 40 6.27 0.37 -2.62
CA GLY A 40 6.08 1.82 -2.85
C GLY A 40 4.98 2.39 -1.96
N PHE A 41 5.19 3.60 -1.40
CA PHE A 41 4.30 4.22 -0.42
C PHE A 41 2.85 4.28 -0.90
N GLY A 42 2.58 4.86 -2.09
CA GLY A 42 1.22 5.04 -2.60
C GLY A 42 0.45 3.73 -2.78
N GLY A 43 1.09 2.69 -3.37
CA GLY A 43 0.47 1.37 -3.55
C GLY A 43 0.15 0.69 -2.22
N THR A 44 1.05 0.82 -1.24
CA THR A 44 0.86 0.28 0.11
C THR A 44 -0.30 0.97 0.83
N GLN A 45 -0.35 2.31 0.80
CA GLN A 45 -1.44 3.08 1.41
C GLN A 45 -2.79 2.75 0.77
N ASN A 46 -2.85 2.67 -0.56
CA ASN A 46 -4.07 2.31 -1.26
C ASN A 46 -4.58 0.92 -0.83
N ALA A 47 -3.71 -0.09 -0.78
CA ALA A 47 -4.13 -1.43 -0.36
C ALA A 47 -4.64 -1.46 1.08
N LEU A 48 -3.98 -0.76 2.01
CA LEU A 48 -4.42 -0.66 3.41
C LEU A 48 -5.75 0.08 3.55
N ALA A 49 -6.02 1.09 2.72
CA ALA A 49 -7.31 1.77 2.68
C ALA A 49 -8.47 0.85 2.25
N TYR A 50 -8.18 -0.24 1.54
CA TYR A 50 -9.15 -1.31 1.22
C TYR A 50 -9.13 -2.48 2.23
N GLY A 51 -8.28 -2.43 3.25
CA GLY A 51 -8.14 -3.50 4.25
C GLY A 51 -7.50 -4.76 3.69
N ILE A 52 -6.54 -4.60 2.77
CA ILE A 52 -5.85 -5.69 2.10
C ILE A 52 -4.52 -5.95 2.79
N PRO A 53 -4.25 -7.17 3.28
CA PRO A 53 -2.92 -7.55 3.78
C PRO A 53 -1.88 -7.51 2.67
N ILE A 54 -0.62 -7.25 3.01
CA ILE A 54 0.42 -7.00 2.02
C ILE A 54 1.68 -7.83 2.30
N ILE A 55 2.31 -8.34 1.24
CA ILE A 55 3.67 -8.85 1.26
C ILE A 55 4.57 -7.85 0.52
N ILE A 56 5.57 -7.31 1.21
CA ILE A 56 6.54 -6.38 0.59
C ILE A 56 7.87 -7.09 0.33
N ALA A 57 8.36 -6.92 -0.92
CA ALA A 57 9.65 -7.39 -1.39
C ALA A 57 10.43 -6.23 -2.00
N GLY A 58 10.74 -5.20 -1.22
CA GLY A 58 11.52 -4.03 -1.61
C GLY A 58 12.54 -3.68 -0.54
N ALA A 59 13.68 -3.14 -0.96
CA ALA A 59 14.77 -2.80 -0.06
C ALA A 59 15.56 -1.55 -0.51
N THR A 60 14.97 -0.72 -1.37
CA THR A 60 15.56 0.52 -1.87
C THR A 60 14.70 1.71 -1.56
N GLU A 61 15.29 2.89 -1.51
CA GLU A 61 14.61 4.16 -1.29
C GLU A 61 13.80 4.15 0.03
N ASP A 62 12.59 4.71 0.01
CA ASP A 62 11.63 4.73 1.11
C ASP A 62 11.01 3.35 1.44
N LYS A 63 11.16 2.37 0.55
CA LYS A 63 10.51 1.04 0.65
C LYS A 63 10.88 0.28 1.91
N MET A 64 12.12 0.47 2.42
CA MET A 64 12.55 -0.17 3.68
C MET A 64 11.74 0.34 4.87
N GLU A 65 11.48 1.65 4.93
CA GLU A 65 10.70 2.24 6.02
C GLU A 65 9.22 1.89 5.90
N VAL A 66 8.66 1.96 4.69
CA VAL A 66 7.27 1.55 4.41
C VAL A 66 7.06 0.09 4.81
N ALA A 67 7.98 -0.80 4.44
CA ALA A 67 7.90 -2.22 4.77
C ALA A 67 8.05 -2.48 6.28
N ALA A 68 8.90 -1.73 6.98
CA ALA A 68 9.07 -1.84 8.43
C ALA A 68 7.79 -1.38 9.17
N ARG A 69 7.18 -0.29 8.74
CA ARG A 69 5.90 0.21 9.29
C ARG A 69 4.75 -0.77 9.05
N LEU A 70 4.68 -1.37 7.85
CA LEU A 70 3.70 -2.42 7.54
C LEU A 70 3.88 -3.63 8.47
N GLU A 71 5.11 -4.12 8.64
CA GLU A 71 5.41 -5.25 9.53
C GLU A 71 5.03 -4.93 10.98
N TYR A 72 5.37 -3.75 11.45
CA TYR A 72 5.02 -3.26 12.79
C TYR A 72 3.50 -3.18 13.02
N SER A 73 2.73 -2.75 12.01
CA SER A 73 1.28 -2.67 12.09
C SER A 73 0.59 -4.04 12.19
N GLY A 74 1.28 -5.11 11.83
CA GLY A 74 0.72 -6.46 11.75
C GLY A 74 -0.16 -6.71 10.52
N ALA A 75 -0.29 -5.75 9.60
CA ALA A 75 -1.11 -5.89 8.39
C ALA A 75 -0.37 -6.54 7.21
N GLY A 76 0.86 -7.01 7.41
CA GLY A 76 1.61 -7.64 6.33
C GLY A 76 2.95 -8.21 6.72
N ILE A 77 3.68 -8.70 5.73
CA ILE A 77 5.00 -9.33 5.88
C ILE A 77 6.04 -8.59 5.04
N ASN A 78 7.13 -8.20 5.67
CA ASN A 78 8.32 -7.67 5.02
C ASN A 78 9.31 -8.82 4.73
N LEU A 79 9.57 -9.11 3.46
CA LEU A 79 10.52 -10.15 3.06
C LEU A 79 11.99 -9.71 3.20
N ARG A 80 12.25 -8.42 3.41
CA ARG A 80 13.59 -7.82 3.56
C ARG A 80 14.54 -8.22 2.44
N ASN A 81 14.00 -8.38 1.23
CA ASN A 81 14.75 -8.86 0.08
C ASN A 81 14.11 -8.33 -1.21
N GLN A 82 14.91 -7.73 -2.08
CA GLN A 82 14.48 -7.22 -3.38
C GLN A 82 14.18 -8.31 -4.42
N GLN A 83 14.83 -9.46 -4.28
CA GLN A 83 14.68 -10.60 -5.19
C GLN A 83 14.38 -11.88 -4.37
N PRO A 84 13.16 -11.93 -3.77
CA PRO A 84 12.80 -13.09 -2.97
C PRO A 84 12.62 -14.32 -3.86
N THR A 85 13.04 -15.48 -3.36
CA THR A 85 12.76 -16.75 -4.03
C THR A 85 11.29 -17.09 -3.94
N SER A 86 10.76 -17.86 -4.90
CA SER A 86 9.38 -18.37 -4.92
C SER A 86 9.02 -19.05 -3.59
N LYS A 87 9.98 -19.79 -3.00
CA LYS A 87 9.80 -20.45 -1.69
C LYS A 87 9.53 -19.46 -0.56
N LYS A 88 10.22 -18.31 -0.54
CA LYS A 88 10.01 -17.26 0.46
C LYS A 88 8.64 -16.59 0.28
N ILE A 89 8.26 -16.28 -0.96
CA ILE A 89 6.95 -15.71 -1.28
C ILE A 89 5.84 -16.66 -0.86
N MET A 90 5.93 -17.93 -1.24
CA MET A 90 4.93 -18.95 -0.89
C MET A 90 4.81 -19.17 0.61
N LYS A 91 5.94 -19.09 1.36
CA LYS A 91 5.89 -19.17 2.82
C LYS A 91 5.13 -17.98 3.44
N ALA A 92 5.39 -16.76 2.97
CA ALA A 92 4.70 -15.57 3.43
C ALA A 92 3.21 -15.58 3.04
N TYR A 93 2.90 -16.00 1.81
CA TYR A 93 1.52 -16.19 1.34
C TYR A 93 0.74 -17.14 2.26
N ARG A 94 1.27 -18.36 2.48
CA ARG A 94 0.61 -19.34 3.35
C ARG A 94 0.41 -18.82 4.76
N LYS A 95 1.38 -18.08 5.30
CA LYS A 95 1.28 -17.50 6.63
C LYS A 95 0.14 -16.49 6.72
N ILE A 96 0.04 -15.55 5.77
CA ILE A 96 -1.05 -14.56 5.77
C ILE A 96 -2.41 -15.24 5.57
N MET A 97 -2.51 -16.20 4.65
CA MET A 97 -3.78 -16.85 4.34
C MET A 97 -4.26 -17.80 5.46
N SER A 98 -3.37 -18.31 6.29
CA SER A 98 -3.72 -19.17 7.44
C SER A 98 -3.92 -18.43 8.76
N ASP A 99 -3.46 -17.17 8.86
CA ASP A 99 -3.54 -16.37 10.07
C ASP A 99 -4.42 -15.12 9.83
N HIS A 100 -5.66 -15.21 10.29
CA HIS A 100 -6.65 -14.15 10.12
C HIS A 100 -6.27 -12.81 10.79
N SER A 101 -5.28 -12.79 11.67
CA SER A 101 -4.84 -11.56 12.35
C SER A 101 -4.34 -10.51 11.36
N TYR A 102 -3.69 -10.91 10.26
CA TYR A 102 -3.24 -9.97 9.22
C TYR A 102 -4.41 -9.23 8.56
N LYS A 103 -5.49 -9.96 8.22
CA LYS A 103 -6.69 -9.35 7.63
C LYS A 103 -7.41 -8.46 8.63
N GLN A 104 -7.47 -8.87 9.88
CA GLN A 104 -8.05 -8.05 10.96
C GLN A 104 -7.27 -6.74 11.11
N LYS A 105 -5.94 -6.78 11.17
CA LYS A 105 -5.10 -5.58 11.27
C LYS A 105 -5.22 -4.66 10.04
N ALA A 106 -5.30 -5.23 8.84
CA ALA A 106 -5.55 -4.46 7.64
C ALA A 106 -6.92 -3.76 7.68
N ASN A 107 -7.96 -4.42 8.18
CA ASN A 107 -9.29 -3.83 8.34
C ASN A 107 -9.31 -2.73 9.41
N GLU A 108 -8.62 -2.90 10.55
CA GLU A 108 -8.46 -1.85 11.56
C GLU A 108 -7.82 -0.58 10.97
N LEU A 109 -6.81 -0.75 10.11
CA LEU A 109 -6.19 0.37 9.40
C LEU A 109 -7.14 1.01 8.38
N LYS A 110 -7.91 0.23 7.63
CA LYS A 110 -8.96 0.74 6.73
C LYS A 110 -9.95 1.62 7.47
N GLU A 111 -10.47 1.14 8.62
CA GLU A 111 -11.40 1.91 9.45
C GLU A 111 -10.76 3.19 10.00
N HIS A 112 -9.46 3.13 10.32
CA HIS A 112 -8.72 4.31 10.76
C HIS A 112 -8.57 5.33 9.63
N TYR A 113 -8.20 4.91 8.42
CA TYR A 113 -8.07 5.79 7.26
C TYR A 113 -9.39 6.46 6.88
N ALA A 114 -10.50 5.74 6.97
CA ALA A 114 -11.83 6.28 6.67
C ALA A 114 -12.26 7.46 7.55
N LYS A 115 -11.58 7.69 8.68
CA LYS A 115 -11.85 8.84 9.57
C LYS A 115 -11.23 10.14 9.08
N PHE A 116 -10.34 10.08 8.09
CA PHE A 116 -9.57 11.23 7.62
C PHE A 116 -9.84 11.47 6.12
N ASP A 117 -10.33 12.66 5.82
CA ASP A 117 -10.35 13.19 4.45
C ASP A 117 -9.08 14.04 4.26
N ALA A 118 -8.04 13.44 3.71
CA ALA A 118 -6.74 14.10 3.57
C ALA A 118 -6.80 15.37 2.70
N PRO A 119 -7.53 15.45 1.57
CA PRO A 119 -7.74 16.68 0.83
C PRO A 119 -8.37 17.79 1.68
N VAL A 120 -9.44 17.49 2.41
CA VAL A 120 -10.12 18.47 3.27
C VAL A 120 -9.21 18.96 4.39
N LEU A 121 -8.50 18.04 5.04
CA LEU A 121 -7.53 18.39 6.07
C LEU A 121 -6.40 19.28 5.54
N ALA A 122 -5.85 18.95 4.36
CA ALA A 122 -4.80 19.75 3.75
C ALA A 122 -5.26 21.19 3.45
N VAL A 123 -6.47 21.35 2.90
CA VAL A 123 -7.06 22.67 2.63
C VAL A 123 -7.22 23.44 3.94
N SER A 124 -7.80 22.86 4.98
CA SER A 124 -8.00 23.53 6.26
C SER A 124 -6.69 23.98 6.89
N MET A 125 -5.64 23.15 6.84
CA MET A 125 -4.30 23.49 7.35
C MET A 125 -3.66 24.65 6.57
N ILE A 126 -3.81 24.68 5.25
CA ILE A 126 -3.32 25.78 4.40
C ILE A 126 -4.05 27.08 4.74
N GLU A 127 -5.37 27.05 4.87
CA GLU A 127 -6.17 28.21 5.24
C GLU A 127 -5.78 28.79 6.63
N GLU A 128 -5.54 27.90 7.60
CA GLU A 128 -5.04 28.32 8.93
C GLU A 128 -3.68 29.00 8.85
N LEU A 129 -2.76 28.46 8.05
CA LEU A 129 -1.45 29.08 7.84
C LEU A 129 -1.56 30.45 7.20
N ILE A 130 -2.39 30.61 6.18
CA ILE A 130 -2.64 31.88 5.51
C ILE A 130 -3.20 32.90 6.52
N LYS A 131 -4.19 32.54 7.31
CA LYS A 131 -4.77 33.41 8.35
C LYS A 131 -3.71 33.85 9.36
N LYS A 132 -2.87 32.97 9.85
CA LYS A 132 -1.77 33.30 10.78
C LYS A 132 -0.78 34.26 10.16
N HIS A 133 -0.36 34.11 8.92
CA HIS A 133 0.56 34.98 8.24
C HIS A 133 -0.05 36.33 7.86
N SER A 134 -1.34 36.41 7.58
CA SER A 134 -2.04 37.68 7.32
C SER A 134 -2.09 38.59 8.57
N PHE A 135 -2.15 38.01 9.76
CA PHE A 135 -2.07 38.77 11.02
C PHE A 135 -0.71 39.43 11.23
N TYR A 136 0.38 38.76 10.86
CA TYR A 136 1.72 39.34 11.02
C TYR A 136 2.04 40.45 10.02
N SER A 137 1.39 40.51 8.87
CA SER A 137 1.59 41.59 7.89
C SER A 137 0.78 42.86 8.19
N SER A 138 -0.24 42.79 9.06
CA SER A 138 -1.05 43.95 9.45
C SER A 138 -0.52 44.72 10.68
N GLU A 139 0.45 44.16 11.41
CA GLU A 139 1.09 44.83 12.56
C GLU A 139 2.45 45.47 12.21
N ALA A 140 2.87 45.43 10.94
CA ALA A 140 4.16 45.95 10.46
C ALA A 140 4.08 47.35 9.79
N PHE A 141 3.04 48.15 10.07
CA PHE A 141 2.95 49.57 9.65
C PHE A 141 2.53 50.45 10.80
#